data_0a9b45a120771dff7eae1d03c0f56b4a
#
_entry.id   0a9b45a120771dff7eae1d03c0f56b4a
#
_cell.length_a   1.000
_cell.length_b   1.000
_cell.length_c   1.000
_cell.angle_alpha   90.00
_cell.angle_beta   90.00
_cell.angle_gamma   90.00
#
_symmetry.space_group_name_H-M   'P 1'
#
loop_
_entity.id
_entity.type
_entity.pdbx_description
1 polymer ?
#
loop_
_entity_poly.entity_id
_entity_poly.type
_entity_poly.pdbx_seq_one_letter_code
_entity_poly.pdbx_strand_id
1 'polypeptide(L)'
;GRVTRSSGKATITTAANQVKAVANGDTVNSGDTITTEDDSQVLIRLKDNSTMAIRPKSKIKIAEFKFDNQPSDTIKTNVMAGTLRAVSGQIGKGQPDNVKYEANTATIGIRGTDIELAIIPEGAKDRAGVYNYVHAGEVQMALNTGEKVIVTKELTGFTPEKLLPGESRLQVLKDRPAFLVSGGFDALINQLTAPRLPMR
;
A
#
# COMPACT_ATOMS: atom_id res chain seq x y z
N GLY A 1 4.48 8.11 11.99
CA GLY A 1 3.22 8.51 11.35
C GLY A 1 2.09 8.76 12.32
N ARG A 2 0.93 9.12 11.82
CA ARG A 2 -0.26 9.38 12.63
C ARG A 2 -1.52 8.86 11.92
N VAL A 3 -2.43 8.25 12.68
CA VAL A 3 -3.78 7.93 12.22
C VAL A 3 -4.56 9.25 12.07
N THR A 4 -4.94 9.58 10.85
CA THR A 4 -5.73 10.79 10.56
C THR A 4 -7.23 10.52 10.61
N ARG A 5 -7.63 9.29 10.29
CA ARG A 5 -9.01 8.84 10.36
C ARG A 5 -9.10 7.32 10.53
N SER A 6 -10.08 6.87 11.27
CA SER A 6 -10.44 5.46 11.39
C SER A 6 -11.94 5.29 11.39
N SER A 7 -12.43 4.15 10.89
CA SER A 7 -13.83 3.71 10.97
C SER A 7 -13.85 2.21 11.25
N GLY A 8 -14.87 1.76 11.95
CA GLY A 8 -15.00 0.36 12.35
C GLY A 8 -14.00 -0.05 13.44
N LYS A 9 -13.65 -1.32 13.48
CA LYS A 9 -12.73 -1.91 14.47
C LYS A 9 -11.38 -2.18 13.84
N ALA A 10 -10.35 -1.58 14.41
CA ALA A 10 -8.96 -1.82 14.00
C ALA A 10 -8.06 -1.82 15.23
N THR A 11 -6.90 -2.48 15.12
CA THR A 11 -5.89 -2.54 16.17
C THR A 11 -4.52 -2.15 15.64
N ILE A 12 -3.70 -1.56 16.52
CA ILE A 12 -2.25 -1.42 16.34
C ILE A 12 -1.59 -2.43 17.27
N THR A 13 -0.79 -3.33 16.69
CA THR A 13 0.16 -4.15 17.44
C THR A 13 1.52 -3.49 17.33
N THR A 14 2.06 -3.02 18.45
CA THR A 14 3.37 -2.35 18.48
C THR A 14 4.51 -3.32 18.24
N ALA A 15 5.72 -2.81 17.95
CA ALA A 15 6.94 -3.63 17.86
C ALA A 15 7.22 -4.44 19.14
N ALA A 16 6.73 -3.99 20.31
CA ALA A 16 6.81 -4.70 21.60
C ALA A 16 5.65 -5.68 21.83
N ASN A 17 4.88 -6.02 20.78
CA ASN A 17 3.71 -6.91 20.82
C ASN A 17 2.56 -6.43 21.73
N GLN A 18 2.49 -5.16 22.04
CA GLN A 18 1.34 -4.58 22.74
C GLN A 18 0.24 -4.28 21.74
N VAL A 19 -0.98 -4.72 22.05
CA VAL A 19 -2.15 -4.51 21.19
C VAL A 19 -3.04 -3.43 21.78
N LYS A 20 -3.43 -2.44 20.97
CA LYS A 20 -4.39 -1.41 21.34
C LYS A 20 -5.40 -1.17 20.20
N ALA A 21 -6.60 -0.73 20.55
CA ALA A 21 -7.56 -0.25 19.55
C ALA A 21 -7.02 1.01 18.87
N VAL A 22 -7.32 1.15 17.57
CA VAL A 22 -6.97 2.34 16.80
C VAL A 22 -7.90 3.50 17.14
N ALA A 23 -7.33 4.66 17.40
CA ALA A 23 -8.05 5.92 17.53
C ALA A 23 -7.45 7.01 16.62
N ASN A 24 -8.29 7.98 16.23
CA ASN A 24 -7.82 9.14 15.49
C ASN A 24 -6.76 9.90 16.31
N GLY A 25 -5.66 10.26 15.69
CA GLY A 25 -4.53 10.91 16.34
C GLY A 25 -3.47 9.96 16.88
N ASP A 26 -3.72 8.65 16.92
CA ASP A 26 -2.73 7.66 17.35
C ASP A 26 -1.44 7.74 16.52
N THR A 27 -0.32 7.58 17.20
CA THR A 27 0.98 7.47 16.56
C THR A 27 1.19 6.06 16.00
N VAL A 28 1.77 5.99 14.81
CA VAL A 28 2.21 4.76 14.15
C VAL A 28 3.72 4.86 13.93
N ASN A 29 4.46 3.86 14.40
CA ASN A 29 5.91 3.81 14.37
C ASN A 29 6.44 2.67 13.49
N SER A 30 7.74 2.69 13.22
CA SER A 30 8.43 1.52 12.63
C SER A 30 8.22 0.29 13.53
N GLY A 31 7.94 -0.84 12.90
CA GLY A 31 7.65 -2.11 13.56
C GLY A 31 6.18 -2.34 13.90
N ASP A 32 5.35 -1.30 13.89
CA ASP A 32 3.92 -1.42 14.20
C ASP A 32 3.16 -2.15 13.07
N THR A 33 2.19 -2.96 13.47
CA THR A 33 1.26 -3.65 12.57
C THR A 33 -0.17 -3.16 12.81
N ILE A 34 -0.82 -2.71 11.74
CA ILE A 34 -2.21 -2.31 11.75
C ILE A 34 -3.06 -3.44 11.20
N THR A 35 -4.08 -3.84 11.94
CA THR A 35 -5.06 -4.86 11.52
C THR A 35 -6.46 -4.26 11.54
N THR A 36 -7.18 -4.42 10.43
CA THR A 36 -8.57 -3.96 10.27
C THR A 36 -9.51 -5.15 10.19
N GLU A 37 -10.66 -5.06 10.85
CA GLU A 37 -11.76 -6.04 10.75
C GLU A 37 -12.65 -5.75 9.52
N ASP A 38 -13.74 -6.49 9.41
CA ASP A 38 -14.77 -6.28 8.40
C ASP A 38 -15.32 -4.85 8.52
N ASP A 39 -15.62 -4.20 7.38
CA ASP A 39 -16.15 -2.83 7.30
C ASP A 39 -15.29 -1.76 8.00
N SER A 40 -14.03 -2.06 8.25
CA SER A 40 -13.11 -1.18 8.97
C SER A 40 -12.08 -0.58 8.04
N GLN A 41 -11.70 0.67 8.27
CA GLN A 41 -10.69 1.36 7.49
C GLN A 41 -9.83 2.25 8.39
N VAL A 42 -8.55 2.37 8.06
CA VAL A 42 -7.62 3.27 8.74
C VAL A 42 -6.85 4.10 7.73
N LEU A 43 -6.85 5.41 7.90
CA LEU A 43 -6.05 6.35 7.12
C LEU A 43 -4.88 6.86 7.94
N ILE A 44 -3.67 6.64 7.45
CA ILE A 44 -2.42 7.03 8.09
C ILE A 44 -1.72 8.07 7.22
N ARG A 45 -1.18 9.11 7.85
CA ARG A 45 -0.25 10.05 7.23
C ARG A 45 1.12 9.93 7.89
N LEU A 46 2.14 9.67 7.10
CA LEU A 46 3.53 9.64 7.56
C LEU A 46 4.13 11.06 7.62
N LYS A 47 5.26 11.22 8.30
CA LYS A 47 5.93 12.52 8.45
C LYS A 47 6.43 13.10 7.12
N ASP A 48 6.77 12.26 6.15
CA ASP A 48 7.15 12.66 4.78
C ASP A 48 5.95 13.05 3.90
N ASN A 49 4.75 13.13 4.46
CA ASN A 49 3.48 13.34 3.79
C ASN A 49 2.98 12.19 2.91
N SER A 50 3.59 11.01 2.95
CA SER A 50 2.98 9.81 2.39
C SER A 50 1.66 9.51 3.09
N THR A 51 0.69 9.00 2.34
CA THR A 51 -0.63 8.63 2.86
C THR A 51 -0.90 7.17 2.57
N MET A 52 -1.42 6.45 3.55
CA MET A 52 -1.78 5.03 3.45
C MET A 52 -3.23 4.83 3.90
N ALA A 53 -4.09 4.33 3.02
CA ALA A 53 -5.44 3.88 3.38
C ALA A 53 -5.47 2.36 3.45
N ILE A 54 -5.66 1.85 4.64
CA ILE A 54 -5.78 0.42 4.93
C ILE A 54 -7.25 0.07 4.87
N ARG A 55 -7.60 -0.87 4.01
CA ARG A 55 -8.97 -1.30 3.72
C ARG A 55 -9.46 -2.36 4.73
N PRO A 56 -10.74 -2.80 4.67
CA PRO A 56 -11.22 -3.91 5.48
C PRO A 56 -10.39 -5.19 5.33
N LYS A 57 -10.39 -6.02 6.36
CA LYS A 57 -9.73 -7.35 6.37
C LYS A 57 -8.26 -7.30 6.01
N SER A 58 -7.56 -6.27 6.44
CA SER A 58 -6.17 -6.04 6.08
C SER A 58 -5.23 -6.14 7.27
N LYS A 59 -3.99 -6.56 7.00
CA LYS A 59 -2.91 -6.61 7.97
C LYS A 59 -1.66 -6.02 7.33
N ILE A 60 -1.27 -4.84 7.80
CA ILE A 60 -0.20 -4.02 7.23
C ILE A 60 0.83 -3.71 8.30
N LYS A 61 2.11 -4.03 8.06
CA LYS A 61 3.22 -3.70 8.96
C LYS A 61 4.04 -2.56 8.36
N ILE A 62 4.26 -1.50 9.13
CA ILE A 62 5.27 -0.48 8.80
C ILE A 62 6.61 -1.02 9.24
N ALA A 63 7.27 -1.80 8.37
CA ALA A 63 8.49 -2.50 8.73
C ALA A 63 9.63 -1.53 9.05
N GLU A 64 9.78 -0.47 8.26
CA GLU A 64 10.76 0.58 8.46
C GLU A 64 10.20 1.93 7.98
N PHE A 65 10.38 2.97 8.76
CA PHE A 65 10.13 4.36 8.39
C PHE A 65 11.17 5.26 9.03
N LYS A 66 12.00 5.88 8.21
CA LYS A 66 12.96 6.88 8.59
C LYS A 66 12.78 8.12 7.72
N PHE A 67 12.66 9.29 8.35
CA PHE A 67 12.54 10.57 7.64
C PHE A 67 13.20 11.69 8.42
N ASP A 68 14.41 12.05 7.98
CA ASP A 68 15.26 13.10 8.54
C ASP A 68 15.69 14.13 7.48
N ASN A 69 15.05 14.13 6.30
CA ASN A 69 15.41 14.89 5.09
C ASN A 69 16.81 14.55 4.59
N GLN A 70 17.17 13.26 4.63
CA GLN A 70 18.47 12.74 4.21
C GLN A 70 18.33 11.75 3.03
N PRO A 71 19.38 11.54 2.23
CA PRO A 71 19.37 10.54 1.17
C PRO A 71 19.12 9.10 1.67
N SER A 72 19.31 8.85 2.96
CA SER A 72 19.06 7.56 3.61
C SER A 72 17.63 7.37 4.13
N ASP A 73 16.74 8.33 3.88
CA ASP A 73 15.33 8.22 4.26
C ASP A 73 14.67 7.05 3.53
N THR A 74 13.84 6.30 4.25
CA THR A 74 13.30 5.03 3.71
C THR A 74 11.90 4.74 4.22
N ILE A 75 11.13 4.04 3.39
CA ILE A 75 9.85 3.41 3.75
C ILE A 75 9.88 1.95 3.30
N LYS A 76 9.64 1.03 4.24
CA LYS A 76 9.36 -0.37 3.94
C LYS A 76 8.06 -0.77 4.61
N THR A 77 7.14 -1.28 3.83
CA THR A 77 5.81 -1.68 4.28
C THR A 77 5.55 -3.11 3.84
N ASN A 78 5.17 -3.97 4.78
CA ASN A 78 4.79 -5.34 4.47
C ASN A 78 3.26 -5.43 4.47
N VAL A 79 2.69 -5.75 3.32
CA VAL A 79 1.28 -6.09 3.16
C VAL A 79 1.15 -7.59 3.40
N MET A 80 0.60 -7.95 4.55
CA MET A 80 0.49 -9.36 4.97
C MET A 80 -0.85 -9.96 4.57
N ALA A 81 -1.90 -9.14 4.46
CA ALA A 81 -3.23 -9.53 4.00
C ALA A 81 -4.04 -8.29 3.60
N GLY A 82 -5.04 -8.48 2.76
CA GLY A 82 -6.02 -7.47 2.38
C GLY A 82 -5.50 -6.43 1.39
N THR A 83 -5.93 -5.18 1.53
CA THR A 83 -5.70 -4.13 0.54
C THR A 83 -5.20 -2.84 1.18
N LEU A 84 -4.21 -2.23 0.55
CA LEU A 84 -3.60 -0.95 0.89
C LEU A 84 -3.64 -0.02 -0.34
N ARG A 85 -4.14 1.23 -0.20
CA ARG A 85 -3.84 2.31 -1.15
C ARG A 85 -2.76 3.19 -0.54
N ALA A 86 -1.71 3.46 -1.30
CA ALA A 86 -0.58 4.27 -0.86
C ALA A 86 -0.27 5.38 -1.86
N VAL A 87 -0.13 6.60 -1.34
CA VAL A 87 0.27 7.77 -2.12
C VAL A 87 1.60 8.28 -1.60
N SER A 88 2.55 8.44 -2.52
CA SER A 88 3.92 8.85 -2.22
C SER A 88 4.01 10.26 -1.64
N GLY A 89 4.80 10.38 -0.58
CA GLY A 89 5.23 11.65 -0.01
C GLY A 89 6.58 12.12 -0.55
N GLN A 90 7.35 12.79 0.30
CA GLN A 90 8.64 13.39 -0.07
C GLN A 90 9.70 12.33 -0.40
N ILE A 91 9.78 11.23 0.37
CA ILE A 91 10.74 10.15 0.12
C ILE A 91 10.51 9.56 -1.27
N GLY A 92 9.27 9.14 -1.57
CA GLY A 92 8.96 8.51 -2.86
C GLY A 92 9.12 9.44 -4.07
N LYS A 93 9.08 10.77 -3.88
CA LYS A 93 9.33 11.76 -4.94
C LYS A 93 10.80 12.07 -5.13
N GLY A 94 11.58 12.12 -4.04
CA GLY A 94 13.00 12.46 -4.07
C GLY A 94 13.93 11.26 -4.19
N GLN A 95 13.56 10.15 -3.57
CA GLN A 95 14.38 8.93 -3.46
C GLN A 95 13.50 7.69 -3.64
N PRO A 96 12.94 7.48 -4.84
CA PRO A 96 11.94 6.44 -5.09
C PRO A 96 12.45 5.01 -4.78
N ASP A 97 13.73 4.73 -4.98
CA ASP A 97 14.33 3.41 -4.72
C ASP A 97 14.32 3.03 -3.22
N ASN A 98 14.13 4.03 -2.34
CA ASN A 98 14.06 3.83 -0.90
C ASN A 98 12.63 3.53 -0.40
N VAL A 99 11.64 3.47 -1.28
CA VAL A 99 10.26 3.12 -0.92
C VAL A 99 9.88 1.77 -1.50
N LYS A 100 9.56 0.82 -0.62
CA LYS A 100 9.22 -0.55 -1.01
C LYS A 100 7.99 -1.05 -0.27
N TYR A 101 7.12 -1.72 -1.02
CA TYR A 101 6.01 -2.49 -0.48
C TYR A 101 6.25 -3.96 -0.78
N GLU A 102 6.22 -4.80 0.25
CA GLU A 102 6.41 -6.24 0.13
C GLU A 102 5.07 -6.94 0.35
N ALA A 103 4.71 -7.85 -0.56
CA ALA A 103 3.47 -8.62 -0.50
C ALA A 103 3.74 -10.05 -0.97
N ASN A 104 3.69 -11.03 -0.07
CA ASN A 104 4.07 -12.42 -0.32
C ASN A 104 5.47 -12.50 -0.95
N THR A 105 5.55 -12.94 -2.21
CA THR A 105 6.80 -13.09 -2.97
C THR A 105 7.12 -11.88 -3.85
N ALA A 106 6.24 -10.88 -3.89
CA ALA A 106 6.40 -9.71 -4.74
C ALA A 106 6.90 -8.50 -3.95
N THR A 107 7.84 -7.77 -4.53
CA THR A 107 8.29 -6.46 -4.06
C THR A 107 7.87 -5.41 -5.08
N ILE A 108 7.23 -4.36 -4.61
CA ILE A 108 6.77 -3.24 -5.40
C ILE A 108 7.63 -2.02 -5.03
N GLY A 109 8.53 -1.66 -5.95
CA GLY A 109 9.29 -0.40 -5.91
C GLY A 109 8.53 0.68 -6.64
N ILE A 110 8.47 1.88 -6.08
CA ILE A 110 7.64 2.97 -6.60
C ILE A 110 8.48 4.12 -7.17
N ARG A 111 7.87 4.88 -8.10
CA ARG A 111 8.43 6.15 -8.60
C ARG A 111 7.35 7.22 -8.60
N GLY A 112 7.22 7.95 -7.48
CA GLY A 112 6.27 9.06 -7.34
C GLY A 112 4.84 8.66 -7.63
N THR A 113 4.27 7.70 -6.89
CA THR A 113 3.10 6.94 -7.28
C THR A 113 1.89 7.14 -6.36
N ASP A 114 0.73 6.81 -6.91
CA ASP A 114 -0.51 6.47 -6.22
C ASP A 114 -0.87 5.05 -6.65
N ILE A 115 -0.84 4.10 -5.72
CA ILE A 115 -1.02 2.67 -5.98
C ILE A 115 -2.09 2.05 -5.10
N GLU A 116 -2.72 0.99 -5.59
CA GLU A 116 -3.47 0.04 -4.77
C GLU A 116 -2.83 -1.34 -4.86
N LEU A 117 -2.51 -1.90 -3.70
CA LEU A 117 -1.90 -3.21 -3.55
C LEU A 117 -2.87 -4.12 -2.81
N ALA A 118 -3.21 -5.26 -3.39
CA ALA A 118 -4.11 -6.24 -2.80
C ALA A 118 -3.51 -7.63 -2.81
N ILE A 119 -3.73 -8.37 -1.74
CA ILE A 119 -3.49 -9.82 -1.64
C ILE A 119 -4.85 -10.51 -1.62
N ILE A 120 -5.12 -11.29 -2.64
CA ILE A 120 -6.32 -12.13 -2.73
C ILE A 120 -5.93 -13.55 -2.34
N PRO A 121 -6.50 -14.09 -1.24
CA PRO A 121 -6.16 -15.43 -0.75
C PRO A 121 -6.81 -16.52 -1.60
N GLU A 122 -6.31 -17.75 -1.48
CA GLU A 122 -6.96 -18.93 -2.05
C GLU A 122 -8.38 -19.09 -1.48
N GLY A 123 -9.30 -19.57 -2.33
CA GLY A 123 -10.71 -19.75 -1.97
C GLY A 123 -11.56 -18.47 -2.03
N ALA A 124 -10.98 -17.32 -2.36
CA ALA A 124 -11.74 -16.11 -2.65
C ALA A 124 -12.49 -16.23 -4.00
N LYS A 125 -13.44 -15.30 -4.24
CA LYS A 125 -14.18 -15.24 -5.51
C LYS A 125 -13.26 -14.91 -6.68
N ASP A 126 -12.30 -14.00 -6.44
CA ASP A 126 -11.33 -13.56 -7.44
C ASP A 126 -10.08 -14.44 -7.39
N ARG A 127 -9.30 -14.45 -8.46
CA ARG A 127 -8.11 -15.28 -8.58
C ARG A 127 -7.06 -14.88 -7.50
N ALA A 128 -6.60 -15.89 -6.76
CA ALA A 128 -5.60 -15.70 -5.71
C ALA A 128 -4.27 -15.21 -6.27
N GLY A 129 -3.66 -14.24 -5.55
CA GLY A 129 -2.39 -13.64 -5.92
C GLY A 129 -2.23 -12.23 -5.41
N VAL A 130 -1.16 -11.57 -5.85
CA VAL A 130 -0.84 -10.18 -5.52
C VAL A 130 -1.16 -9.30 -6.73
N TYR A 131 -1.94 -8.27 -6.50
CA TYR A 131 -2.34 -7.28 -7.49
C TYR A 131 -1.82 -5.91 -7.11
N ASN A 132 -1.26 -5.17 -8.06
CA ASN A 132 -0.86 -3.79 -7.87
C ASN A 132 -1.40 -2.92 -9.00
N TYR A 133 -2.44 -2.13 -8.75
CA TYR A 133 -2.98 -1.15 -9.68
C TYR A 133 -2.29 0.21 -9.50
N VAL A 134 -1.97 0.87 -10.60
CA VAL A 134 -1.28 2.17 -10.61
C VAL A 134 -2.24 3.28 -11.02
N HIS A 135 -2.64 4.12 -10.06
CA HIS A 135 -3.47 5.31 -10.33
C HIS A 135 -2.65 6.44 -10.96
N ALA A 136 -1.39 6.60 -10.53
CA ALA A 136 -0.47 7.60 -11.05
C ALA A 136 0.98 7.15 -10.88
N GLY A 137 1.86 7.62 -11.77
CA GLY A 137 3.28 7.27 -11.76
C GLY A 137 3.57 5.90 -12.38
N GLU A 138 4.62 5.27 -11.88
CA GLU A 138 5.15 3.99 -12.38
C GLU A 138 5.66 3.14 -11.23
N VAL A 139 5.49 1.83 -11.30
CA VAL A 139 6.05 0.88 -10.34
C VAL A 139 6.89 -0.18 -11.03
N GLN A 140 7.90 -0.67 -10.35
CA GLN A 140 8.58 -1.91 -10.68
C GLN A 140 8.07 -3.00 -9.74
N MET A 141 7.39 -4.00 -10.29
CA MET A 141 7.01 -5.20 -9.56
C MET A 141 8.08 -6.27 -9.81
N ALA A 142 8.66 -6.81 -8.77
CA ALA A 142 9.74 -7.78 -8.81
C ALA A 142 9.41 -9.00 -7.96
N LEU A 143 9.83 -10.18 -8.40
CA LEU A 143 9.77 -11.42 -7.61
C LEU A 143 11.13 -11.75 -7.00
N ASN A 144 11.12 -12.55 -5.94
CA ASN A 144 12.33 -13.06 -5.31
C ASN A 144 13.18 -13.93 -6.25
N THR A 145 12.60 -14.43 -7.34
CA THR A 145 13.29 -15.15 -8.43
C THR A 145 14.12 -14.24 -9.35
N GLY A 146 14.00 -12.91 -9.20
CA GLY A 146 14.68 -11.91 -10.03
C GLY A 146 13.87 -11.40 -11.22
N GLU A 147 12.73 -12.01 -11.53
CA GLU A 147 11.84 -11.52 -12.57
C GLU A 147 11.28 -10.16 -12.20
N LYS A 148 11.17 -9.25 -13.18
CA LYS A 148 10.70 -7.87 -12.99
C LYS A 148 9.78 -7.45 -14.13
N VAL A 149 8.82 -6.59 -13.81
CA VAL A 149 7.97 -5.93 -14.80
C VAL A 149 7.72 -4.48 -14.36
N ILE A 150 7.64 -3.58 -15.33
CA ILE A 150 7.22 -2.21 -15.11
C ILE A 150 5.71 -2.13 -15.33
N VAL A 151 5.01 -1.54 -14.37
CA VAL A 151 3.57 -1.29 -14.44
C VAL A 151 3.35 0.21 -14.42
N THR A 152 2.77 0.73 -15.49
CA THR A 152 2.50 2.16 -15.66
C THR A 152 1.06 2.50 -15.28
N LYS A 153 0.75 3.79 -15.28
CA LYS A 153 -0.57 4.32 -14.95
C LYS A 153 -1.70 3.57 -15.64
N GLU A 154 -2.78 3.32 -14.91
CA GLU A 154 -4.01 2.64 -15.34
C GLU A 154 -3.84 1.14 -15.68
N LEU A 155 -2.68 0.57 -15.39
CA LEU A 155 -2.43 -0.86 -15.51
C LEU A 155 -2.36 -1.54 -14.15
N THR A 156 -2.55 -2.86 -14.14
CA THR A 156 -2.42 -3.70 -12.95
C THR A 156 -1.29 -4.72 -13.13
N GLY A 157 -0.29 -4.66 -12.27
CA GLY A 157 0.67 -5.75 -12.11
C GLY A 157 0.02 -6.89 -11.34
N PHE A 158 0.24 -8.11 -11.78
CA PHE A 158 -0.32 -9.30 -11.16
C PHE A 158 0.70 -10.44 -11.07
N THR A 159 0.77 -11.08 -9.91
CA THR A 159 1.44 -12.36 -9.74
C THR A 159 0.47 -13.36 -9.12
N PRO A 160 0.10 -14.43 -9.84
CA PRO A 160 -0.82 -15.44 -9.32
C PRO A 160 -0.15 -16.27 -8.21
N GLU A 161 -0.94 -16.71 -7.24
CA GLU A 161 -0.50 -17.68 -6.23
C GLU A 161 -0.15 -19.02 -6.89
N LYS A 162 -0.98 -19.46 -7.85
CA LYS A 162 -0.78 -20.67 -8.65
C LYS A 162 -0.78 -20.32 -10.14
N LEU A 163 0.24 -20.81 -10.85
CA LEU A 163 0.36 -20.67 -12.30
C LEU A 163 -0.52 -21.70 -13.02
N LEU A 164 -1.17 -21.26 -14.08
CA LEU A 164 -1.74 -22.13 -15.07
C LEU A 164 -0.67 -22.52 -16.11
N PRO A 165 -0.85 -23.63 -16.85
CA PRO A 165 0.10 -24.02 -17.89
C PRO A 165 0.31 -22.89 -18.92
N GLY A 166 1.56 -22.54 -19.17
CA GLY A 166 1.94 -21.48 -20.13
C GLY A 166 1.84 -20.04 -19.62
N GLU A 167 1.49 -19.82 -18.38
CA GLU A 167 1.43 -18.47 -17.81
C GLU A 167 2.79 -17.96 -17.31
N SER A 168 2.98 -16.65 -17.42
CA SER A 168 4.07 -15.94 -16.78
C SER A 168 3.78 -15.71 -15.28
N ARG A 169 4.83 -15.76 -14.45
CA ARG A 169 4.73 -15.43 -13.02
C ARG A 169 4.41 -13.95 -12.78
N LEU A 170 4.87 -13.07 -13.65
CA LEU A 170 4.53 -11.66 -13.64
C LEU A 170 3.71 -11.32 -14.88
N GLN A 171 2.59 -10.66 -14.67
CA GLN A 171 1.63 -10.29 -15.72
C GLN A 171 1.30 -8.80 -15.57
N VAL A 172 0.95 -8.17 -16.69
CA VAL A 172 0.39 -6.81 -16.71
C VAL A 172 -1.00 -6.89 -17.30
N LEU A 173 -2.00 -6.58 -16.51
CA LEU A 173 -3.40 -6.57 -16.88
C LEU A 173 -3.80 -5.15 -17.29
N LYS A 174 -4.64 -5.03 -18.34
CA LYS A 174 -5.12 -3.74 -18.84
C LYS A 174 -6.21 -3.13 -18.00
N ASP A 175 -6.97 -3.98 -17.27
CA ASP A 175 -8.13 -3.55 -16.50
C ASP A 175 -7.80 -3.47 -15.02
N ARG A 176 -8.45 -2.52 -14.34
CA ARG A 176 -8.47 -2.47 -12.88
C ARG A 176 -9.41 -3.56 -12.39
N PRO A 177 -8.95 -4.51 -11.54
CA PRO A 177 -9.83 -5.51 -10.95
C PRO A 177 -11.00 -4.89 -10.19
N ALA A 178 -12.19 -5.46 -10.35
CA ALA A 178 -13.41 -4.90 -9.76
C ALA A 178 -13.40 -4.85 -8.22
N PHE A 179 -12.63 -5.71 -7.55
CA PHE A 179 -12.46 -5.69 -6.10
C PHE A 179 -11.57 -4.53 -5.61
N LEU A 180 -10.79 -3.90 -6.48
CA LEU A 180 -10.06 -2.65 -6.20
C LEU A 180 -10.98 -1.44 -6.42
N VAL A 181 -12.20 -1.50 -5.90
CA VAL A 181 -13.16 -0.40 -6.01
C VAL A 181 -12.81 0.73 -5.06
N SER A 182 -13.12 1.94 -5.49
CA SER A 182 -13.05 3.14 -4.67
C SER A 182 -13.85 2.97 -3.38
N GLY A 183 -13.19 3.11 -2.24
CA GLY A 183 -13.78 2.97 -0.91
C GLY A 183 -13.90 4.30 -0.19
N GLY A 184 -14.53 4.31 0.99
CA GLY A 184 -14.92 5.51 1.73
C GLY A 184 -13.83 6.55 1.98
N PHE A 185 -12.54 6.17 1.98
CA PHE A 185 -11.42 7.12 2.16
C PHE A 185 -10.78 7.61 0.86
N ASP A 186 -11.19 7.11 -0.31
CA ASP A 186 -10.60 7.55 -1.58
C ASP A 186 -10.88 9.01 -1.89
N ALA A 187 -12.09 9.48 -1.61
CA ALA A 187 -12.42 10.90 -1.74
C ALA A 187 -11.52 11.77 -0.84
N LEU A 188 -11.23 11.30 0.37
CA LEU A 188 -10.35 11.99 1.30
C LEU A 188 -8.89 11.96 0.84
N ILE A 189 -8.40 10.84 0.31
CA ILE A 189 -7.07 10.74 -0.30
C ILE A 189 -6.96 11.71 -1.46
N ASN A 190 -7.94 11.73 -2.36
CA ASN A 190 -7.97 12.62 -3.51
C ASN A 190 -7.95 14.11 -3.10
N GLN A 191 -8.62 14.47 -2.00
CA GLN A 191 -8.57 15.83 -1.43
C GLN A 191 -7.18 16.16 -0.85
N LEU A 192 -6.53 15.20 -0.19
CA LEU A 192 -5.20 15.39 0.41
C LEU A 192 -4.09 15.48 -0.63
N THR A 193 -4.30 14.88 -1.80
CA THR A 193 -3.32 14.81 -2.90
C THR A 193 -3.59 15.84 -4.01
N ALA A 194 -4.77 16.48 -4.00
CA ALA A 194 -5.11 17.53 -4.96
C ALA A 194 -4.10 18.69 -4.87
N PRO A 195 -3.65 19.26 -6.02
CA PRO A 195 -2.84 20.47 -6.02
C PRO A 195 -3.59 21.59 -5.27
N ARG A 196 -2.95 22.18 -4.28
CA ARG A 196 -3.51 23.41 -3.66
C ARG A 196 -3.47 24.50 -4.69
N LEU A 197 -4.64 24.96 -5.13
CA LEU A 197 -4.71 26.17 -5.95
C LEU A 197 -4.07 27.33 -5.17
N PRO A 198 -3.22 28.15 -5.82
CA PRO A 198 -2.69 29.33 -5.16
C PRO A 198 -3.86 30.21 -4.74
N MET A 199 -3.91 30.56 -3.47
CA MET A 199 -4.87 31.57 -2.99
C MET A 199 -4.56 32.90 -3.71
N ARG A 200 -5.56 33.42 -4.39
CA ARG A 200 -5.49 34.77 -5.03
C ARG A 200 -5.55 35.85 -3.98
#